data_d418cf70ace906ae737614237cdbdb85
#
_entry.id   d418cf70ace906ae737614237cdbdb85
#
_cell.length_a   1.000
_cell.length_b   1.000
_cell.length_c   1.000
_cell.angle_alpha   90.00
_cell.angle_beta   90.00
_cell.angle_gamma   90.00
#
_symmetry.space_group_name_H-M   'P 1'
#
loop_
_entity.id
_entity.type
_entity.pdbx_description
1 polymer ?
#
loop_
_entity_poly.entity_id
_entity_poly.type
_entity_poly.pdbx_seq_one_letter_code
_entity_poly.pdbx_strand_id
1 'polypeptide(L)'
;MFYQFIKPSIHLAPFVKHYWMLETERNEGNITERVVPVGNMQLMFHYRKPFSIIYPDNTTSFQPQSFVSGLCNGFMDASTQGASGVIAVEFQPFGACNFFRFSLNELENRSVCLEDVYSNKMRYVEEQIGECLDTPGRIAVIEQFLIGKLNPVNPYDFHLLNEAVGIINQSHGQIKASRLASQLAVTSKSLERKFASLIGKSPKQFIRIIRFQEVMNGLVNHQPQCLTEFAFNNGYFDQSHFIREFKAFSGYTPREFVKLCPCREDWVKPKF
;
A
#
# COMPACT_ATOMS: atom_id res chain seq x y z
N MET A 1 -12.95 -8.43 -15.17
CA MET A 1 -11.79 -7.78 -14.50
C MET A 1 -10.63 -8.75 -14.47
N PHE A 2 -9.45 -8.36 -14.96
CA PHE A 2 -8.22 -9.17 -14.99
C PHE A 2 -7.17 -8.58 -14.05
N TYR A 3 -6.52 -9.42 -13.25
CA TYR A 3 -5.51 -9.02 -12.27
C TYR A 3 -4.27 -9.91 -12.40
N GLN A 4 -3.08 -9.30 -12.37
CA GLN A 4 -1.81 -10.02 -12.49
C GLN A 4 -0.75 -9.44 -11.57
N PHE A 5 0.04 -10.31 -10.92
CA PHE A 5 1.24 -9.94 -10.18
C PHE A 5 2.51 -10.31 -10.96
N ILE A 6 3.50 -9.43 -10.93
CA ILE A 6 4.75 -9.58 -11.66
C ILE A 6 5.91 -9.28 -10.72
N LYS A 7 6.93 -10.14 -10.72
CA LYS A 7 8.13 -9.94 -9.90
C LYS A 7 9.03 -8.85 -10.50
N PRO A 8 9.68 -8.02 -9.67
CA PRO A 8 10.66 -7.06 -10.16
C PRO A 8 11.94 -7.75 -10.62
N SER A 9 12.73 -7.03 -11.44
CA SER A 9 14.10 -7.42 -11.75
C SER A 9 14.97 -7.50 -10.49
N ILE A 10 16.07 -8.24 -10.56
CA ILE A 10 16.99 -8.44 -9.42
C ILE A 10 17.54 -7.11 -8.87
N HIS A 11 17.69 -6.11 -9.73
CA HIS A 11 18.19 -4.77 -9.33
C HIS A 11 17.17 -3.98 -8.52
N LEU A 12 15.88 -4.19 -8.73
CA LEU A 12 14.80 -3.48 -8.05
C LEU A 12 14.16 -4.29 -6.92
N ALA A 13 14.39 -5.60 -6.85
CA ALA A 13 13.84 -6.48 -5.81
C ALA A 13 14.13 -6.03 -4.36
N PRO A 14 15.25 -5.39 -4.00
CA PRO A 14 15.44 -4.85 -2.66
C PRO A 14 14.48 -3.71 -2.28
N PHE A 15 13.91 -3.01 -3.27
CA PHE A 15 13.10 -1.81 -3.09
C PHE A 15 11.64 -2.01 -3.51
N VAL A 16 11.41 -2.81 -4.53
CA VAL A 16 10.10 -3.12 -5.10
C VAL A 16 9.68 -4.52 -4.68
N LYS A 17 8.49 -4.63 -4.09
CA LYS A 17 7.92 -5.90 -3.65
C LYS A 17 7.42 -6.70 -4.85
N HIS A 18 6.58 -6.08 -5.66
CA HIS A 18 6.07 -6.59 -6.92
C HIS A 18 5.43 -5.47 -7.72
N TYR A 19 5.16 -5.74 -8.99
CA TYR A 19 4.20 -4.99 -9.78
C TYR A 19 2.86 -5.71 -9.74
N TRP A 20 1.78 -4.94 -9.77
CA TRP A 20 0.47 -5.50 -10.05
C TRP A 20 -0.21 -4.73 -11.17
N MET A 21 -1.02 -5.43 -11.94
CA MET A 21 -1.78 -4.86 -13.04
C MET A 21 -3.26 -5.21 -12.86
N LEU A 22 -4.12 -4.24 -13.18
CA LEU A 22 -5.55 -4.42 -13.21
C LEU A 22 -6.10 -3.87 -14.51
N GLU A 23 -6.89 -4.69 -15.22
CA GLU A 23 -7.63 -4.31 -16.41
C GLU A 23 -9.12 -4.59 -16.26
N THR A 24 -9.92 -3.69 -16.80
CA THR A 24 -11.37 -3.86 -16.96
C THR A 24 -11.78 -3.70 -18.42
N GLU A 25 -12.83 -4.39 -18.83
CA GLU A 25 -13.34 -4.36 -20.19
C GLU A 25 -14.56 -3.43 -20.32
N ARG A 26 -14.88 -3.01 -21.56
CA ARG A 26 -15.97 -2.06 -21.83
C ARG A 26 -17.35 -2.55 -21.39
N ASN A 27 -17.56 -3.87 -21.36
CA ASN A 27 -18.82 -4.52 -21.03
C ASN A 27 -18.97 -4.85 -19.53
N GLU A 28 -17.99 -4.56 -18.69
CA GLU A 28 -18.04 -4.92 -17.27
C GLU A 28 -18.82 -3.93 -16.39
N GLY A 29 -19.44 -2.90 -16.97
CA GLY A 29 -20.25 -1.95 -16.23
C GLY A 29 -19.44 -1.03 -15.30
N ASN A 30 -20.07 -0.63 -14.20
CA ASN A 30 -19.39 0.17 -13.16
C ASN A 30 -18.78 -0.77 -12.11
N ILE A 31 -17.47 -0.70 -11.97
CA ILE A 31 -16.70 -1.48 -10.99
C ILE A 31 -16.25 -0.53 -9.88
N THR A 32 -16.50 -0.92 -8.63
CA THR A 32 -16.04 -0.19 -7.45
C THR A 32 -15.36 -1.17 -6.50
N GLU A 33 -14.11 -0.90 -6.18
CA GLU A 33 -13.28 -1.70 -5.28
C GLU A 33 -12.86 -0.88 -4.07
N ARG A 34 -13.04 -1.45 -2.87
CA ARG A 34 -12.62 -0.80 -1.64
C ARG A 34 -11.13 -0.97 -1.41
N VAL A 35 -10.43 0.15 -1.33
CA VAL A 35 -9.01 0.24 -0.99
C VAL A 35 -8.88 0.49 0.50
N VAL A 36 -8.15 -0.36 1.19
CA VAL A 36 -7.87 -0.26 2.63
C VAL A 36 -6.40 0.04 2.87
N PRO A 37 -6.01 0.56 4.04
CA PRO A 37 -4.61 0.84 4.35
C PRO A 37 -3.71 -0.37 4.20
N VAL A 38 -2.62 -0.18 3.46
CA VAL A 38 -1.52 -1.15 3.30
C VAL A 38 -0.23 -0.54 3.83
N GLY A 39 0.74 -1.39 4.23
CA GLY A 39 2.02 -0.94 4.76
C GLY A 39 3.03 -0.51 3.69
N ASN A 40 2.62 -0.41 2.44
CA ASN A 40 3.48 -0.18 1.29
C ASN A 40 2.99 1.03 0.48
N MET A 41 3.91 1.92 0.10
CA MET A 41 3.62 2.98 -0.86
C MET A 41 3.56 2.39 -2.28
N GLN A 42 2.83 3.06 -3.16
CA GLN A 42 2.66 2.61 -4.53
C GLN A 42 2.90 3.76 -5.52
N LEU A 43 3.55 3.45 -6.66
CA LEU A 43 3.46 4.27 -7.87
C LEU A 43 2.44 3.63 -8.81
N MET A 44 1.57 4.44 -9.38
CA MET A 44 0.52 3.98 -10.27
C MET A 44 0.63 4.67 -11.63
N PHE A 45 0.45 3.90 -12.69
CA PHE A 45 0.49 4.36 -14.09
C PHE A 45 -0.75 3.84 -14.81
N HIS A 46 -1.67 4.75 -15.13
CA HIS A 46 -2.83 4.45 -15.96
C HIS A 46 -2.43 4.49 -17.44
N TYR A 47 -2.55 3.37 -18.13
CA TYR A 47 -2.33 3.29 -19.59
C TYR A 47 -3.64 3.24 -20.39
N ARG A 48 -4.77 3.21 -19.69
CA ARG A 48 -6.14 3.43 -20.18
C ARG A 48 -6.83 4.45 -19.26
N LYS A 49 -8.15 4.52 -19.31
CA LYS A 49 -8.93 5.47 -18.50
C LYS A 49 -8.58 5.38 -17.01
N PRO A 50 -8.21 6.50 -16.36
CA PRO A 50 -7.95 6.53 -14.92
C PRO A 50 -9.19 6.21 -14.08
N PHE A 51 -8.96 5.73 -12.85
CA PHE A 51 -10.00 5.52 -11.86
C PHE A 51 -10.41 6.84 -11.20
N SER A 52 -11.63 6.88 -10.66
CA SER A 52 -12.08 7.88 -9.70
C SER A 52 -12.01 7.31 -8.29
N ILE A 53 -11.68 8.17 -7.33
CA ILE A 53 -11.68 7.85 -5.90
C ILE A 53 -12.88 8.50 -5.24
N ILE A 54 -13.62 7.71 -4.50
CA ILE A 54 -14.74 8.15 -3.66
C ILE A 54 -14.25 8.04 -2.20
N TYR A 55 -14.22 9.18 -1.51
CA TYR A 55 -13.81 9.26 -0.12
C TYR A 55 -14.99 8.98 0.83
N PRO A 56 -14.73 8.68 2.13
CA PRO A 56 -15.79 8.41 3.11
C PRO A 56 -16.80 9.53 3.31
N ASP A 57 -16.44 10.77 2.98
CA ASP A 57 -17.33 11.95 2.99
C ASP A 57 -18.13 12.12 1.69
N ASN A 58 -18.10 11.13 0.79
CA ASN A 58 -18.70 11.12 -0.55
C ASN A 58 -18.11 12.15 -1.52
N THR A 59 -17.01 12.80 -1.21
CA THR A 59 -16.28 13.58 -2.19
C THR A 59 -15.62 12.65 -3.21
N THR A 60 -15.50 13.12 -4.45
CA THR A 60 -14.91 12.33 -5.55
C THR A 60 -13.78 13.09 -6.20
N SER A 61 -12.67 12.40 -6.49
CA SER A 61 -11.57 12.93 -7.27
C SER A 61 -11.15 11.94 -8.36
N PHE A 62 -10.61 12.45 -9.48
CA PHE A 62 -10.00 11.60 -10.49
C PHE A 62 -8.53 11.39 -10.18
N GLN A 63 -8.06 10.16 -10.39
CA GLN A 63 -6.63 9.87 -10.30
C GLN A 63 -5.90 10.48 -11.50
N PRO A 64 -4.69 11.05 -11.29
CA PRO A 64 -3.82 11.45 -12.40
C PRO A 64 -3.40 10.25 -13.26
N GLN A 65 -2.84 10.52 -14.45
CA GLN A 65 -2.31 9.48 -15.34
C GLN A 65 -1.22 8.65 -14.66
N SER A 66 -0.32 9.32 -13.94
CA SER A 66 0.64 8.68 -13.05
C SER A 66 0.74 9.43 -11.72
N PHE A 67 0.87 8.68 -10.62
CA PHE A 67 0.95 9.29 -9.30
C PHE A 67 1.63 8.36 -8.29
N VAL A 68 2.14 8.95 -7.21
CA VAL A 68 2.54 8.22 -6.00
C VAL A 68 1.41 8.28 -4.98
N SER A 69 1.01 7.13 -4.48
CA SER A 69 0.08 7.00 -3.35
C SER A 69 0.85 6.81 -2.06
N GLY A 70 0.71 7.76 -1.16
CA GLY A 70 1.23 7.65 0.20
C GLY A 70 0.40 6.69 1.06
N LEU A 71 0.92 6.39 2.26
CA LEU A 71 0.23 5.53 3.20
C LEU A 71 -1.03 6.21 3.78
N CYS A 72 -2.19 5.58 3.62
CA CYS A 72 -3.47 6.09 4.08
C CYS A 72 -3.79 5.68 5.52
N ASN A 73 -4.62 6.46 6.21
CA ASN A 73 -5.12 6.19 7.56
C ASN A 73 -6.51 5.54 7.58
N GLY A 74 -7.18 5.43 6.44
CA GLY A 74 -8.52 4.89 6.30
C GLY A 74 -8.77 4.37 4.90
N PHE A 75 -9.98 3.91 4.66
CA PHE A 75 -10.40 3.36 3.37
C PHE A 75 -10.81 4.46 2.38
N MET A 76 -10.83 4.08 1.11
CA MET A 76 -11.44 4.82 0.01
C MET A 76 -12.00 3.80 -0.99
N ASP A 77 -12.90 4.21 -1.87
CA ASP A 77 -13.42 3.37 -2.93
C ASP A 77 -12.85 3.83 -4.28
N ALA A 78 -12.16 2.95 -4.99
CA ALA A 78 -11.70 3.19 -6.35
C ALA A 78 -12.77 2.70 -7.32
N SER A 79 -13.23 3.58 -8.20
CA SER A 79 -14.33 3.28 -9.14
C SER A 79 -13.92 3.58 -10.58
N THR A 80 -14.36 2.74 -11.50
CA THR A 80 -14.18 2.96 -12.93
C THR A 80 -15.37 2.45 -13.71
N GLN A 81 -15.57 2.99 -14.91
CA GLN A 81 -16.59 2.55 -15.85
C GLN A 81 -15.97 2.36 -17.23
N GLY A 82 -16.16 1.17 -17.79
CA GLY A 82 -15.64 0.78 -19.09
C GLY A 82 -14.20 0.27 -19.05
N ALA A 83 -13.51 0.36 -20.18
CA ALA A 83 -12.14 -0.13 -20.30
C ALA A 83 -11.15 0.76 -19.54
N SER A 84 -10.58 0.24 -18.47
CA SER A 84 -9.52 0.86 -17.68
C SER A 84 -8.31 -0.06 -17.59
N GLY A 85 -7.13 0.51 -17.35
CA GLY A 85 -5.91 -0.26 -17.18
C GLY A 85 -4.90 0.50 -16.36
N VAL A 86 -4.38 -0.14 -15.33
CA VAL A 86 -3.37 0.42 -14.43
C VAL A 86 -2.28 -0.60 -14.13
N ILE A 87 -1.04 -0.14 -14.09
CA ILE A 87 0.08 -0.87 -13.51
C ILE A 87 0.55 -0.11 -12.27
N ALA A 88 0.71 -0.82 -11.17
CA ALA A 88 1.27 -0.28 -9.95
C ALA A 88 2.60 -0.93 -9.60
N VAL A 89 3.51 -0.11 -9.12
CA VAL A 89 4.74 -0.52 -8.43
C VAL A 89 4.44 -0.53 -6.95
N GLU A 90 4.36 -1.69 -6.32
CA GLU A 90 4.27 -1.77 -4.87
C GLU A 90 5.67 -1.85 -4.28
N PHE A 91 6.06 -0.85 -3.51
CA PHE A 91 7.36 -0.83 -2.86
C PHE A 91 7.41 -1.76 -1.66
N GLN A 92 8.63 -2.21 -1.29
CA GLN A 92 8.88 -2.66 0.08
C GLN A 92 8.53 -1.54 1.07
N PRO A 93 8.21 -1.82 2.33
CA PRO A 93 7.79 -0.78 3.29
C PRO A 93 8.73 0.42 3.41
N PHE A 94 10.02 0.20 3.18
CA PHE A 94 11.07 1.22 3.17
C PHE A 94 11.71 1.39 1.77
N GLY A 95 11.10 0.83 0.73
CA GLY A 95 11.64 0.87 -0.64
C GLY A 95 11.49 2.24 -1.30
N ALA A 96 10.33 2.88 -1.10
CA ALA A 96 9.98 4.14 -1.76
C ALA A 96 10.98 5.27 -1.47
N CYS A 97 11.56 5.34 -0.27
CA CYS A 97 12.52 6.40 0.10
C CYS A 97 13.79 6.44 -0.76
N ASN A 98 14.08 5.37 -1.50
CA ASN A 98 15.22 5.32 -2.42
C ASN A 98 14.94 6.01 -3.78
N PHE A 99 13.71 6.48 -4.00
CA PHE A 99 13.31 7.11 -5.25
C PHE A 99 12.89 8.58 -5.06
N PHE A 100 12.55 8.99 -3.85
CA PHE A 100 12.10 10.35 -3.53
C PHE A 100 13.14 11.11 -2.71
N ARG A 101 13.30 12.42 -2.97
CA ARG A 101 14.27 13.29 -2.30
C ARG A 101 13.66 14.18 -1.21
N PHE A 102 12.43 13.89 -0.82
CA PHE A 102 11.70 14.58 0.24
C PHE A 102 11.23 13.59 1.30
N SER A 103 10.76 14.09 2.42
CA SER A 103 10.29 13.26 3.51
C SER A 103 8.95 12.61 3.16
N LEU A 104 8.86 11.28 3.21
CA LEU A 104 7.67 10.54 2.74
C LEU A 104 6.40 10.83 3.54
N ASN A 105 6.48 11.38 4.76
CA ASN A 105 5.30 11.83 5.49
C ASN A 105 4.57 13.00 4.83
N GLU A 106 5.20 13.71 3.89
CA GLU A 106 4.54 14.72 3.06
C GLU A 106 3.46 14.11 2.16
N LEU A 107 3.57 12.81 1.87
CA LEU A 107 2.60 12.03 1.10
C LEU A 107 1.52 11.36 1.97
N GLU A 108 1.56 11.51 3.30
CA GLU A 108 0.58 10.86 4.18
C GLU A 108 -0.86 11.24 3.80
N ASN A 109 -1.72 10.23 3.56
CA ASN A 109 -3.11 10.39 3.09
C ASN A 109 -3.27 11.17 1.77
N ARG A 110 -2.25 11.19 0.92
CA ARG A 110 -2.26 11.94 -0.33
C ARG A 110 -1.81 11.07 -1.51
N SER A 111 -2.40 11.37 -2.66
CA SER A 111 -1.90 10.96 -3.97
C SER A 111 -1.35 12.18 -4.67
N VAL A 112 -0.09 12.12 -5.12
CA VAL A 112 0.60 13.25 -5.75
C VAL A 112 1.00 12.85 -7.16
N CYS A 113 0.65 13.70 -8.14
CA CYS A 113 1.00 13.49 -9.54
C CYS A 113 2.52 13.37 -9.71
N LEU A 114 3.00 12.41 -10.49
CA LEU A 114 4.44 12.24 -10.70
C LEU A 114 5.06 13.40 -11.50
N GLU A 115 4.26 14.11 -12.27
CA GLU A 115 4.72 15.33 -12.95
C GLU A 115 5.14 16.42 -11.96
N ASP A 116 4.43 16.54 -10.80
CA ASP A 116 4.78 17.47 -9.73
C ASP A 116 6.08 17.07 -9.01
N VAL A 117 6.41 15.78 -9.01
CA VAL A 117 7.61 15.22 -8.36
C VAL A 117 8.83 15.24 -9.29
N TYR A 118 8.65 14.88 -10.57
CA TYR A 118 9.75 14.63 -11.50
C TYR A 118 9.76 15.52 -12.75
N SER A 119 8.88 16.54 -12.80
CA SER A 119 8.72 17.51 -13.90
C SER A 119 8.24 16.87 -15.21
N ASN A 120 8.21 17.64 -16.28
CA ASN A 120 7.68 17.29 -17.61
C ASN A 120 8.24 16.02 -18.26
N LYS A 121 9.30 15.43 -17.69
CA LYS A 121 9.84 14.14 -18.17
C LYS A 121 8.87 12.98 -17.95
N MET A 122 7.87 13.16 -17.08
CA MET A 122 6.89 12.10 -16.82
C MET A 122 5.96 11.86 -18.00
N ARG A 123 5.59 12.88 -18.77
CA ARG A 123 4.77 12.71 -19.97
C ARG A 123 5.36 11.73 -20.97
N TYR A 124 6.67 11.80 -21.17
CA TYR A 124 7.36 10.87 -22.07
C TYR A 124 7.28 9.42 -21.55
N VAL A 125 7.42 9.20 -20.24
CA VAL A 125 7.27 7.87 -19.63
C VAL A 125 5.82 7.36 -19.75
N GLU A 126 4.84 8.23 -19.51
CA GLU A 126 3.42 7.92 -19.66
C GLU A 126 3.05 7.54 -21.10
N GLU A 127 3.55 8.30 -22.09
CA GLU A 127 3.38 8.02 -23.51
C GLU A 127 3.98 6.66 -23.87
N GLN A 128 5.24 6.38 -23.48
CA GLN A 128 5.88 5.09 -23.72
C GLN A 128 5.09 3.94 -23.12
N ILE A 129 4.59 4.07 -21.87
CA ILE A 129 3.77 3.05 -21.23
C ILE A 129 2.45 2.84 -22.00
N GLY A 130 1.83 3.91 -22.48
CA GLY A 130 0.60 3.87 -23.27
C GLY A 130 0.76 3.20 -24.64
N GLU A 131 1.93 3.39 -25.30
CA GLU A 131 2.26 2.82 -26.62
C GLU A 131 2.65 1.34 -26.55
N CYS A 132 3.07 0.82 -25.38
CA CYS A 132 3.41 -0.58 -25.22
C CYS A 132 2.18 -1.47 -25.47
N LEU A 133 2.35 -2.49 -26.32
CA LEU A 133 1.29 -3.43 -26.67
C LEU A 133 1.04 -4.47 -25.57
N ASP A 134 2.06 -4.77 -24.77
CA ASP A 134 2.01 -5.84 -23.76
C ASP A 134 2.51 -5.37 -22.38
N THR A 135 2.24 -6.17 -21.39
CA THR A 135 2.64 -5.92 -20.00
C THR A 135 4.17 -5.97 -19.79
N PRO A 136 4.92 -6.92 -20.35
CA PRO A 136 6.38 -6.92 -20.23
C PRO A 136 7.03 -5.63 -20.74
N GLY A 137 6.57 -5.08 -21.86
CA GLY A 137 7.06 -3.82 -22.41
C GLY A 137 6.80 -2.65 -21.44
N ARG A 138 5.59 -2.56 -20.88
CA ARG A 138 5.24 -1.53 -19.88
C ARG A 138 6.12 -1.64 -18.63
N ILE A 139 6.35 -2.86 -18.13
CA ILE A 139 7.23 -3.10 -16.97
C ILE A 139 8.66 -2.65 -17.29
N ALA A 140 9.19 -2.97 -18.49
CA ALA A 140 10.53 -2.56 -18.87
C ALA A 140 10.70 -1.03 -18.85
N VAL A 141 9.72 -0.27 -19.35
CA VAL A 141 9.72 1.20 -19.30
C VAL A 141 9.71 1.68 -17.84
N ILE A 142 8.85 1.11 -16.99
CA ILE A 142 8.76 1.46 -15.57
C ILE A 142 10.07 1.14 -14.85
N GLU A 143 10.67 -0.01 -15.09
CA GLU A 143 11.96 -0.39 -14.47
C GLU A 143 13.10 0.53 -14.91
N GLN A 144 13.18 0.88 -16.18
CA GLN A 144 14.17 1.85 -16.68
C GLN A 144 14.00 3.22 -16.00
N PHE A 145 12.75 3.68 -15.87
CA PHE A 145 12.46 4.91 -15.14
C PHE A 145 12.92 4.83 -13.67
N LEU A 146 12.56 3.76 -12.96
CA LEU A 146 12.93 3.56 -11.56
C LEU A 146 14.45 3.48 -11.37
N ILE A 147 15.16 2.73 -12.21
CA ILE A 147 16.63 2.64 -12.16
C ILE A 147 17.26 4.04 -12.34
N GLY A 148 16.73 4.84 -13.27
CA GLY A 148 17.19 6.22 -13.48
C GLY A 148 16.88 7.19 -12.32
N LYS A 149 15.98 6.81 -11.40
CA LYS A 149 15.61 7.61 -10.21
C LYS A 149 16.21 7.07 -8.91
N LEU A 150 16.83 5.90 -8.96
CA LEU A 150 17.38 5.25 -7.77
C LEU A 150 18.43 6.14 -7.09
N ASN A 151 18.21 6.44 -5.83
CA ASN A 151 19.08 7.21 -4.96
C ASN A 151 19.07 6.57 -3.57
N PRO A 152 19.91 5.53 -3.37
CA PRO A 152 19.86 4.73 -2.16
C PRO A 152 20.08 5.57 -0.89
N VAL A 153 19.26 5.32 0.11
CA VAL A 153 19.44 5.90 1.44
C VAL A 153 20.70 5.36 2.12
N ASN A 154 21.12 6.03 3.20
CA ASN A 154 22.25 5.57 4.00
C ASN A 154 22.08 4.10 4.40
N PRO A 155 23.10 3.22 4.22
CA PRO A 155 23.03 1.81 4.56
C PRO A 155 22.61 1.52 6.00
N TYR A 156 23.05 2.34 6.96
CA TYR A 156 22.60 2.21 8.35
C TYR A 156 21.08 2.38 8.49
N ASP A 157 20.50 3.41 7.85
CA ASP A 157 19.05 3.63 7.90
C ASP A 157 18.29 2.52 7.20
N PHE A 158 18.81 2.00 6.08
CA PHE A 158 18.24 0.87 5.38
C PHE A 158 18.20 -0.39 6.26
N HIS A 159 19.30 -0.76 6.90
CA HIS A 159 19.37 -1.91 7.80
C HIS A 159 18.46 -1.74 9.01
N LEU A 160 18.48 -0.58 9.65
CA LEU A 160 17.64 -0.28 10.80
C LEU A 160 16.15 -0.42 10.48
N LEU A 161 15.71 0.13 9.34
CA LEU A 161 14.30 0.05 8.94
C LEU A 161 13.91 -1.36 8.52
N ASN A 162 14.77 -2.08 7.83
CA ASN A 162 14.54 -3.48 7.46
C ASN A 162 14.36 -4.34 8.72
N GLU A 163 15.21 -4.18 9.71
CA GLU A 163 15.10 -4.88 11.00
C GLU A 163 13.82 -4.48 11.73
N ALA A 164 13.52 -3.17 11.79
CA ALA A 164 12.31 -2.66 12.42
C ALA A 164 11.04 -3.25 11.80
N VAL A 165 10.93 -3.25 10.48
CA VAL A 165 9.80 -3.84 9.74
C VAL A 165 9.73 -5.35 9.95
N GLY A 166 10.89 -6.03 9.96
CA GLY A 166 10.97 -7.46 10.27
C GLY A 166 10.38 -7.80 11.65
N ILE A 167 10.78 -7.05 12.69
CA ILE A 167 10.25 -7.23 14.06
C ILE A 167 8.73 -6.95 14.11
N ILE A 168 8.25 -5.91 13.43
CA ILE A 168 6.83 -5.58 13.40
C ILE A 168 6.02 -6.69 12.73
N ASN A 169 6.49 -7.23 11.59
CA ASN A 169 5.84 -8.32 10.88
C ASN A 169 5.84 -9.62 11.70
N GLN A 170 6.99 -10.01 12.30
CA GLN A 170 7.10 -11.20 13.15
C GLN A 170 6.20 -11.12 14.38
N SER A 171 5.96 -9.93 14.91
CA SER A 171 5.02 -9.70 16.02
C SER A 171 3.56 -9.52 15.56
N HIS A 172 3.25 -9.66 14.26
CA HIS A 172 1.92 -9.42 13.69
C HIS A 172 1.33 -8.06 14.09
N GLY A 173 2.19 -7.03 14.22
CA GLY A 173 1.78 -5.70 14.67
C GLY A 173 1.35 -5.63 16.14
N GLN A 174 1.78 -6.57 16.99
CA GLN A 174 1.43 -6.58 18.43
C GLN A 174 2.51 -5.93 19.33
N ILE A 175 3.64 -5.51 18.75
CA ILE A 175 4.71 -4.83 19.48
C ILE A 175 4.32 -3.37 19.80
N LYS A 176 4.79 -2.85 20.93
CA LYS A 176 4.72 -1.42 21.26
C LYS A 176 5.90 -0.68 20.61
N ALA A 177 5.67 0.54 20.11
CA ALA A 177 6.72 1.36 19.49
C ALA A 177 7.92 1.62 20.42
N SER A 178 7.69 1.80 21.73
CA SER A 178 8.76 1.95 22.72
C SER A 178 9.62 0.69 22.86
N ARG A 179 9.00 -0.49 22.83
CA ARG A 179 9.71 -1.77 22.88
C ARG A 179 10.52 -2.02 21.61
N LEU A 180 9.96 -1.66 20.45
CA LEU A 180 10.65 -1.70 19.17
C LEU A 180 11.92 -0.84 19.20
N ALA A 181 11.83 0.42 19.67
CA ALA A 181 12.97 1.31 19.80
C ALA A 181 14.07 0.74 20.73
N SER A 182 13.64 0.13 21.88
CA SER A 182 14.58 -0.52 22.82
C SER A 182 15.29 -1.73 22.18
N GLN A 183 14.58 -2.57 21.42
CA GLN A 183 15.18 -3.72 20.74
C GLN A 183 16.21 -3.32 19.67
N LEU A 184 15.94 -2.19 18.99
CA LEU A 184 16.82 -1.64 17.96
C LEU A 184 17.95 -0.76 18.55
N ALA A 185 18.05 -0.65 19.89
CA ALA A 185 19.02 0.20 20.58
C ALA A 185 19.03 1.66 20.09
N VAL A 186 17.86 2.21 19.75
CA VAL A 186 17.68 3.62 19.36
C VAL A 186 16.67 4.32 20.26
N THR A 187 16.73 5.67 20.30
CA THR A 187 15.71 6.44 21.04
C THR A 187 14.39 6.44 20.28
N SER A 188 13.25 6.48 21.00
CA SER A 188 11.92 6.59 20.40
C SER A 188 11.81 7.77 19.44
N LYS A 189 12.40 8.92 19.79
CA LYS A 189 12.43 10.12 18.95
C LYS A 189 13.19 9.90 17.63
N SER A 190 14.33 9.19 17.68
CA SER A 190 15.09 8.84 16.48
C SER A 190 14.31 7.91 15.57
N LEU A 191 13.67 6.88 16.15
CA LEU A 191 12.84 5.92 15.41
C LEU A 191 11.65 6.63 14.75
N GLU A 192 10.93 7.48 15.47
CA GLU A 192 9.81 8.27 14.95
C GLU A 192 10.21 9.13 13.76
N ARG A 193 11.32 9.86 13.87
CA ARG A 193 11.84 10.71 12.79
C ARG A 193 12.18 9.88 11.54
N LYS A 194 12.87 8.74 11.70
CA LYS A 194 13.25 7.87 10.59
C LYS A 194 12.02 7.22 9.93
N PHE A 195 11.08 6.73 10.71
CA PHE A 195 9.83 6.19 10.19
C PHE A 195 9.02 7.25 9.43
N ALA A 196 8.85 8.43 9.99
CA ALA A 196 8.14 9.53 9.32
C ALA A 196 8.80 9.87 7.98
N SER A 197 10.13 10.08 7.97
CA SER A 197 10.82 10.52 6.75
C SER A 197 10.99 9.43 5.69
N LEU A 198 11.20 8.17 6.08
CA LEU A 198 11.62 7.09 5.16
C LEU A 198 10.52 6.04 4.89
N ILE A 199 9.48 5.98 5.73
CA ILE A 199 8.30 5.12 5.52
C ILE A 199 7.05 5.95 5.26
N GLY A 200 6.99 7.18 5.77
CA GLY A 200 5.85 8.08 5.60
C GLY A 200 4.79 7.98 6.70
N LYS A 201 5.06 7.23 7.79
CA LYS A 201 4.20 7.07 8.96
C LYS A 201 5.03 7.05 10.24
N SER A 202 4.41 7.33 11.39
CA SER A 202 5.04 7.02 12.67
C SER A 202 5.11 5.50 12.92
N PRO A 203 6.05 5.01 13.75
CA PRO A 203 6.11 3.57 14.10
C PRO A 203 4.78 3.04 14.63
N LYS A 204 4.10 3.83 15.46
CA LYS A 204 2.79 3.46 16.04
C LYS A 204 1.71 3.29 14.97
N GLN A 205 1.65 4.20 14.00
CA GLN A 205 0.67 4.11 12.90
C GLN A 205 0.99 2.91 11.99
N PHE A 206 2.26 2.70 11.65
CA PHE A 206 2.69 1.57 10.83
C PHE A 206 2.36 0.22 11.50
N ILE A 207 2.67 0.07 12.79
CA ILE A 207 2.32 -1.11 13.61
C ILE A 207 0.81 -1.38 13.56
N ARG A 208 -0.02 -0.34 13.68
CA ARG A 208 -1.48 -0.47 13.60
C ARG A 208 -1.95 -0.97 12.22
N ILE A 209 -1.35 -0.47 11.15
CA ILE A 209 -1.67 -0.92 9.78
C ILE A 209 -1.32 -2.41 9.61
N ILE A 210 -0.14 -2.84 10.05
CA ILE A 210 0.26 -4.25 9.97
C ILE A 210 -0.68 -5.13 10.79
N ARG A 211 -1.00 -4.73 12.02
CA ARG A 211 -1.97 -5.47 12.85
C ARG A 211 -3.35 -5.57 12.18
N PHE A 212 -3.83 -4.49 11.60
CA PHE A 212 -5.09 -4.49 10.86
C PHE A 212 -5.07 -5.47 9.67
N GLN A 213 -3.97 -5.53 8.92
CA GLN A 213 -3.83 -6.47 7.80
C GLN A 213 -3.83 -7.92 8.28
N GLU A 214 -3.12 -8.23 9.38
CA GLU A 214 -3.13 -9.57 9.99
C GLU A 214 -4.54 -9.97 10.43
N VAL A 215 -5.26 -9.05 11.05
CA VAL A 215 -6.66 -9.26 11.47
C VAL A 215 -7.58 -9.50 10.27
N MET A 216 -7.49 -8.68 9.22
CA MET A 216 -8.26 -8.89 7.99
C MET A 216 -8.02 -10.29 7.42
N ASN A 217 -6.74 -10.67 7.35
CA ASN A 217 -6.33 -11.98 6.89
C ASN A 217 -6.90 -13.11 7.75
N GLY A 218 -6.86 -12.93 9.07
CA GLY A 218 -7.41 -13.89 10.02
C GLY A 218 -8.93 -14.04 9.90
N LEU A 219 -9.66 -12.95 9.71
CA LEU A 219 -11.13 -12.97 9.51
C LEU A 219 -11.54 -13.72 8.23
N VAL A 220 -10.80 -13.54 7.13
CA VAL A 220 -11.08 -14.23 5.86
C VAL A 220 -10.76 -15.72 5.93
N ASN A 221 -9.60 -16.07 6.50
CA ASN A 221 -9.10 -17.45 6.44
C ASN A 221 -9.66 -18.35 7.54
N HIS A 222 -9.96 -17.82 8.73
CA HIS A 222 -10.29 -18.63 9.91
C HIS A 222 -11.72 -18.48 10.40
N GLN A 223 -12.47 -17.44 9.95
CA GLN A 223 -13.84 -17.15 10.37
C GLN A 223 -14.08 -17.41 11.87
N PRO A 224 -13.49 -16.60 12.76
CA PRO A 224 -13.47 -16.88 14.19
C PRO A 224 -14.88 -16.95 14.77
N GLN A 225 -15.17 -17.99 15.57
CA GLN A 225 -16.47 -18.16 16.22
C GLN A 225 -16.71 -17.10 17.31
N CYS A 226 -15.65 -16.64 17.98
CA CYS A 226 -15.70 -15.61 19.02
C CYS A 226 -14.85 -14.41 18.67
N LEU A 227 -15.48 -13.28 18.31
CA LEU A 227 -14.77 -12.04 17.99
C LEU A 227 -14.04 -11.41 19.18
N THR A 228 -14.49 -11.66 20.40
CA THR A 228 -13.83 -11.15 21.62
C THR A 228 -12.48 -11.81 21.79
N GLU A 229 -12.44 -13.14 21.76
CA GLU A 229 -11.21 -13.93 21.85
C GLU A 229 -10.26 -13.60 20.68
N PHE A 230 -10.79 -13.50 19.48
CA PHE A 230 -10.03 -13.10 18.30
C PHE A 230 -9.39 -11.72 18.47
N ALA A 231 -10.09 -10.74 19.03
CA ALA A 231 -9.55 -9.42 19.31
C ALA A 231 -8.37 -9.47 20.30
N PHE A 232 -8.51 -10.20 21.40
CA PHE A 232 -7.43 -10.37 22.39
C PHE A 232 -6.20 -11.05 21.78
N ASN A 233 -6.40 -12.12 21.02
CA ASN A 233 -5.32 -12.87 20.37
C ASN A 233 -4.56 -12.03 19.33
N ASN A 234 -5.19 -10.97 18.80
CA ASN A 234 -4.58 -10.02 17.87
C ASN A 234 -4.13 -8.71 18.56
N GLY A 235 -3.96 -8.70 19.87
CA GLY A 235 -3.34 -7.59 20.61
C GLY A 235 -4.22 -6.37 20.82
N TYR A 236 -5.54 -6.49 20.70
CA TYR A 236 -6.48 -5.44 21.09
C TYR A 236 -6.80 -5.51 22.59
N PHE A 237 -7.00 -4.35 23.20
CA PHE A 237 -7.29 -4.26 24.60
C PHE A 237 -8.69 -4.82 24.94
N ASP A 238 -9.68 -4.53 24.10
CA ASP A 238 -11.05 -5.02 24.21
C ASP A 238 -11.73 -5.08 22.83
N GLN A 239 -12.89 -5.71 22.77
CA GLN A 239 -13.67 -5.85 21.54
C GLN A 239 -14.13 -4.49 20.96
N SER A 240 -14.41 -3.51 21.79
CA SER A 240 -14.85 -2.18 21.36
C SER A 240 -13.72 -1.42 20.65
N HIS A 241 -12.50 -1.52 21.19
CA HIS A 241 -11.28 -1.00 20.56
C HIS A 241 -11.05 -1.66 19.20
N PHE A 242 -11.15 -2.99 19.13
CA PHE A 242 -11.05 -3.76 17.90
C PHE A 242 -12.07 -3.28 16.84
N ILE A 243 -13.36 -3.24 17.18
CA ILE A 243 -14.43 -2.84 16.25
C ILE A 243 -14.19 -1.41 15.75
N ARG A 244 -13.84 -0.48 16.61
CA ARG A 244 -13.58 0.93 16.23
C ARG A 244 -12.40 1.05 15.29
N GLU A 245 -11.27 0.39 15.59
CA GLU A 245 -10.06 0.46 14.75
C GLU A 245 -10.30 -0.22 13.41
N PHE A 246 -10.93 -1.39 13.39
CA PHE A 246 -11.26 -2.11 12.17
C PHE A 246 -12.19 -1.31 11.26
N LYS A 247 -13.25 -0.70 11.84
CA LYS A 247 -14.18 0.14 11.09
C LYS A 247 -13.51 1.42 10.56
N ALA A 248 -12.59 2.03 11.31
CA ALA A 248 -11.85 3.20 10.85
C ALA A 248 -10.98 2.87 9.62
N PHE A 249 -10.39 1.67 9.55
CA PHE A 249 -9.53 1.26 8.44
C PHE A 249 -10.30 0.68 7.25
N SER A 250 -11.39 -0.06 7.46
CA SER A 250 -12.10 -0.77 6.40
C SER A 250 -13.44 -0.16 6.01
N GLY A 251 -14.00 0.72 6.85
CA GLY A 251 -15.38 1.21 6.71
C GLY A 251 -16.45 0.25 7.22
N TYR A 252 -16.08 -0.99 7.54
CA TYR A 252 -16.99 -2.04 8.00
C TYR A 252 -16.70 -2.45 9.43
N THR A 253 -17.70 -2.90 10.16
CA THR A 253 -17.46 -3.70 11.36
C THR A 253 -16.91 -5.08 10.98
N PRO A 254 -16.18 -5.79 11.87
CA PRO A 254 -15.69 -7.14 11.57
C PRO A 254 -16.79 -8.10 11.14
N ARG A 255 -18.00 -7.98 11.73
CA ARG A 255 -19.16 -8.82 11.38
C ARG A 255 -19.72 -8.50 9.98
N GLU A 256 -19.79 -7.23 9.61
CA GLU A 256 -20.19 -6.81 8.26
C GLU A 256 -19.17 -7.30 7.24
N PHE A 257 -17.89 -7.14 7.54
CA PHE A 257 -16.80 -7.57 6.66
C PHE A 257 -16.85 -9.07 6.36
N VAL A 258 -17.00 -9.93 7.38
CA VAL A 258 -17.10 -11.38 7.19
C VAL A 258 -18.34 -11.77 6.36
N LYS A 259 -19.46 -11.03 6.48
CA LYS A 259 -20.67 -11.28 5.66
C LYS A 259 -20.48 -10.87 4.20
N LEU A 260 -19.75 -9.78 3.94
CA LEU A 260 -19.50 -9.27 2.59
C LEU A 260 -18.44 -10.08 1.84
N CYS A 261 -17.55 -10.74 2.57
CA CYS A 261 -16.44 -11.53 2.04
C CYS A 261 -16.60 -13.02 2.39
N PRO A 262 -17.69 -13.72 1.94
CA PRO A 262 -17.78 -15.15 2.12
C PRO A 262 -16.77 -15.82 1.20
N CYS A 263 -15.62 -16.23 1.74
CA CYS A 263 -14.62 -17.08 1.06
C CYS A 263 -14.23 -16.60 -0.35
N ARG A 264 -14.00 -15.31 -0.56
CA ARG A 264 -13.52 -14.82 -1.84
C ARG A 264 -12.04 -15.11 -1.99
N GLU A 265 -11.71 -16.10 -2.80
CA GLU A 265 -10.37 -16.31 -3.37
C GLU A 265 -9.86 -15.04 -4.10
N ASP A 266 -10.76 -14.14 -4.43
CA ASP A 266 -10.54 -12.89 -5.18
C ASP A 266 -10.04 -11.71 -4.34
N TRP A 267 -10.01 -11.80 -3.01
CA TRP A 267 -9.22 -10.87 -2.22
C TRP A 267 -7.75 -11.22 -2.44
N VAL A 268 -7.21 -10.63 -3.48
CA VAL A 268 -5.90 -10.95 -4.00
C VAL A 268 -4.85 -10.67 -2.94
N LYS A 269 -4.53 -11.73 -2.18
CA LYS A 269 -3.22 -11.80 -1.57
C LYS A 269 -2.24 -12.19 -2.65
N PRO A 270 -1.12 -11.50 -2.80
CA PRO A 270 0.01 -12.11 -3.42
C PRO A 270 0.31 -13.38 -2.61
N LYS A 271 0.07 -14.55 -3.21
CA LYS A 271 0.63 -15.80 -2.69
C LYS A 271 2.13 -15.65 -2.88
N PHE A 272 2.85 -15.44 -1.78
CA PHE A 272 4.30 -15.48 -1.74
C PHE A 272 4.79 -16.92 -1.76
#